data_d218e5ca13fd7f352db79372ff2b3c77
#
_entry.id   d218e5ca13fd7f352db79372ff2b3c77
#
_cell.length_a   1.000
_cell.length_b   1.000
_cell.length_c   1.000
_cell.angle_alpha   90.00
_cell.angle_beta   90.00
_cell.angle_gamma   90.00
#
_symmetry.space_group_name_H-M   'P 1'
#
loop_
_entity.id
_entity.type
_entity.pdbx_description
1 polymer ?
#
loop_
_entity_poly.entity_id
_entity_poly.type
_entity_poly.pdbx_seq_one_letter_code
_entity_poly.pdbx_strand_id
1 'polypeptide(L)'
;MLDAHYLVWLVVFLALAFDYINGFHDTANAIATSVSTRAIEPKKAIIMTAALNFLGAMVSTGVAKTIGGDIVMSASLINSAIISAALIGAITWNLLTWYWGIPSSSSHALIGGIIGAVGWSVGFDALNEAGIIKIFLSLILSPIVAMIGGYIVMKVLLLIFGRFSPIVLNDRFRSMQIVSAIMMAFSHGSNDAQKAMGIITLTLLSGGFIDTLEVPVWVKLCCATAMAMGTAVGGWKIISTMGTKIFKLETINGFAADLNSAITIFTATFLHLPVSTHKLVSGSLLGVGSSKRLKAVNWGVARSMVLAWFVTIPLSGIVAAIAYEVGHLLFG
;
A
#
# COMPACT_ATOMS: atom_id res chain seq x y z
N MET A 1 -20.57 15.89 -24.56
CA MET A 1 -20.25 15.97 -23.12
C MET A 1 -20.88 14.77 -22.42
N LEU A 2 -20.06 13.91 -21.80
CA LEU A 2 -20.59 12.92 -20.89
C LEU A 2 -21.23 13.62 -19.71
N ASP A 3 -22.46 13.21 -19.32
CA ASP A 3 -23.16 13.77 -18.16
C ASP A 3 -22.26 13.66 -16.94
N ALA A 4 -22.16 14.71 -16.13
CA ALA A 4 -21.29 14.75 -14.91
C ALA A 4 -21.56 13.56 -13.99
N HIS A 5 -22.82 13.06 -13.96
CA HIS A 5 -23.19 11.87 -13.21
C HIS A 5 -22.48 10.59 -13.69
N TYR A 6 -22.34 10.38 -15.00
CA TYR A 6 -21.64 9.19 -15.52
C TYR A 6 -20.15 9.22 -15.19
N LEU A 7 -19.53 10.40 -15.19
CA LEU A 7 -18.11 10.54 -14.83
C LEU A 7 -17.85 10.20 -13.36
N VAL A 8 -18.76 10.52 -12.44
CA VAL A 8 -18.62 10.12 -11.03
C VAL A 8 -18.61 8.59 -10.89
N TRP A 9 -19.53 7.89 -11.58
CA TRP A 9 -19.57 6.43 -11.53
C TRP A 9 -18.37 5.77 -12.22
N LEU A 10 -17.83 6.41 -13.27
CA LEU A 10 -16.57 5.97 -13.88
C LEU A 10 -15.41 6.05 -12.84
N VAL A 11 -15.32 7.15 -12.08
CA VAL A 11 -14.31 7.25 -11.02
C VAL A 11 -14.50 6.18 -9.96
N VAL A 12 -15.74 5.93 -9.51
CA VAL A 12 -16.02 4.86 -8.55
C VAL A 12 -15.53 3.51 -9.08
N PHE A 13 -15.84 3.20 -10.34
CA PHE A 13 -15.36 1.96 -10.97
C PHE A 13 -13.83 1.90 -11.05
N LEU A 14 -13.17 2.98 -11.48
CA LEU A 14 -11.70 3.04 -11.57
C LEU A 14 -11.04 2.94 -10.19
N ALA A 15 -11.64 3.56 -9.15
CA ALA A 15 -11.11 3.48 -7.80
C ALA A 15 -11.24 2.07 -7.22
N LEU A 16 -12.34 1.37 -7.49
CA LEU A 16 -12.51 -0.04 -7.12
C LEU A 16 -11.56 -0.95 -7.91
N ALA A 17 -11.34 -0.66 -9.20
CA ALA A 17 -10.33 -1.37 -10.01
C ALA A 17 -8.91 -1.13 -9.48
N PHE A 18 -8.59 0.12 -9.09
CA PHE A 18 -7.32 0.42 -8.43
C PHE A 18 -7.15 -0.38 -7.13
N ASP A 19 -8.19 -0.47 -6.30
CA ASP A 19 -8.14 -1.18 -5.03
C ASP A 19 -8.03 -2.70 -5.23
N TYR A 20 -8.71 -3.25 -6.24
CA TYR A 20 -8.54 -4.64 -6.65
C TYR A 20 -7.11 -4.92 -7.12
N ILE A 21 -6.53 -4.04 -7.96
CA ILE A 21 -5.15 -4.15 -8.44
C ILE A 21 -4.17 -4.01 -7.27
N ASN A 22 -4.40 -3.07 -6.37
CA ASN A 22 -3.64 -2.92 -5.13
C ASN A 22 -3.69 -4.21 -4.30
N GLY A 23 -4.85 -4.85 -4.19
CA GLY A 23 -5.02 -6.13 -3.51
C GLY A 23 -4.08 -7.21 -4.01
N PHE A 24 -3.99 -7.47 -5.31
CA PHE A 24 -3.08 -8.51 -5.83
C PHE A 24 -1.62 -8.04 -5.95
N HIS A 25 -1.39 -6.76 -6.17
CA HIS A 25 -0.04 -6.19 -6.22
C HIS A 25 0.64 -6.26 -4.85
N ASP A 26 -0.08 -5.89 -3.80
CA ASP A 26 0.45 -5.74 -2.45
C ASP A 26 0.20 -6.96 -1.54
N THR A 27 -0.47 -8.02 -2.04
CA THR A 27 -0.60 -9.31 -1.32
C THR A 27 0.75 -9.84 -0.84
N ALA A 28 1.82 -9.62 -1.63
CA ALA A 28 3.16 -10.01 -1.27
C ALA A 28 3.61 -9.43 0.09
N ASN A 29 3.19 -8.23 0.42
CA ASN A 29 3.55 -7.56 1.67
C ASN A 29 3.06 -8.34 2.89
N ALA A 30 1.88 -8.94 2.80
CA ALA A 30 1.25 -9.64 3.92
C ALA A 30 1.64 -11.11 4.05
N ILE A 31 2.08 -11.77 2.96
CA ILE A 31 2.31 -13.22 2.99
C ILE A 31 3.70 -13.69 2.57
N ALA A 32 4.54 -12.82 1.99
CA ALA A 32 5.85 -13.24 1.46
C ALA A 32 6.73 -13.91 2.52
N THR A 33 6.75 -13.40 3.73
CA THR A 33 7.50 -13.93 4.86
C THR A 33 7.00 -15.31 5.27
N SER A 34 5.70 -15.43 5.56
CA SER A 34 5.06 -16.67 6.06
C SER A 34 5.04 -17.80 5.03
N VAL A 35 4.91 -17.46 3.74
CA VAL A 35 5.01 -18.43 2.64
C VAL A 35 6.46 -18.86 2.42
N SER A 36 7.42 -17.94 2.43
CA SER A 36 8.84 -18.24 2.19
C SER A 36 9.47 -19.06 3.32
N THR A 37 9.06 -18.85 4.55
CA THR A 37 9.48 -19.66 5.70
C THR A 37 8.71 -20.98 5.82
N ARG A 38 7.72 -21.19 4.96
CA ARG A 38 6.77 -22.32 5.02
C ARG A 38 5.97 -22.39 6.35
N ALA A 39 5.77 -21.26 7.00
CA ALA A 39 4.93 -21.19 8.19
C ALA A 39 3.47 -21.46 7.85
N ILE A 40 3.02 -20.97 6.69
CA ILE A 40 1.65 -21.15 6.18
C ILE A 40 1.74 -21.65 4.72
N GLU A 41 0.85 -22.56 4.35
CA GLU A 41 0.70 -22.97 2.95
C GLU A 41 0.21 -21.79 2.10
N PRO A 42 0.72 -21.62 0.87
CA PRO A 42 0.39 -20.47 0.02
C PRO A 42 -1.11 -20.23 -0.17
N LYS A 43 -1.89 -21.27 -0.45
CA LYS A 43 -3.36 -21.15 -0.62
C LYS A 43 -4.05 -20.68 0.66
N LYS A 44 -3.67 -21.25 1.80
CA LYS A 44 -4.23 -20.86 3.12
C LYS A 44 -3.84 -19.42 3.47
N ALA A 45 -2.59 -19.03 3.19
CA ALA A 45 -2.10 -17.68 3.42
C ALA A 45 -2.92 -16.65 2.62
N ILE A 46 -3.20 -16.91 1.33
CA ILE A 46 -4.01 -16.03 0.48
C ILE A 46 -5.44 -15.88 1.03
N ILE A 47 -6.12 -16.99 1.33
CA ILE A 47 -7.50 -16.95 1.81
C ILE A 47 -7.57 -16.22 3.16
N MET A 48 -6.66 -16.52 4.07
CA MET A 48 -6.55 -15.86 5.37
C MET A 48 -6.35 -14.36 5.19
N THR A 49 -5.41 -13.96 4.32
CA THR A 49 -5.09 -12.55 4.09
C THR A 49 -6.22 -11.81 3.41
N ALA A 50 -6.93 -12.43 2.45
CA ALA A 50 -8.09 -11.82 1.81
C ALA A 50 -9.20 -11.53 2.83
N ALA A 51 -9.51 -12.49 3.71
CA ALA A 51 -10.49 -12.30 4.77
C ALA A 51 -10.06 -11.22 5.78
N LEU A 52 -8.79 -11.21 6.18
CA LEU A 52 -8.25 -10.24 7.14
C LEU A 52 -8.11 -8.84 6.54
N ASN A 53 -7.77 -8.71 5.27
CA ASN A 53 -7.79 -7.43 4.55
C ASN A 53 -9.21 -6.85 4.52
N PHE A 54 -10.22 -7.68 4.22
CA PHE A 54 -11.62 -7.25 4.28
C PHE A 54 -12.00 -6.73 5.67
N LEU A 55 -11.71 -7.51 6.71
CA LEU A 55 -12.02 -7.11 8.09
C LEU A 55 -11.26 -5.86 8.53
N GLY A 56 -9.97 -5.76 8.19
CA GLY A 56 -9.15 -4.59 8.46
C GLY A 56 -9.68 -3.33 7.80
N ALA A 57 -10.12 -3.42 6.54
CA ALA A 57 -10.67 -2.30 5.79
C ALA A 57 -11.94 -1.69 6.43
N MET A 58 -12.67 -2.47 7.24
CA MET A 58 -13.89 -2.00 7.90
C MET A 58 -13.64 -1.18 9.17
N VAL A 59 -12.42 -1.21 9.74
CA VAL A 59 -12.16 -0.69 11.09
C VAL A 59 -12.00 0.82 11.15
N SER A 60 -11.38 1.44 10.15
CA SER A 60 -11.03 2.87 10.18
C SER A 60 -11.32 3.56 8.86
N THR A 61 -11.49 4.88 8.93
CA THR A 61 -11.63 5.77 7.75
C THR A 61 -10.75 7.02 7.87
N GLY A 62 -9.88 7.08 8.87
CA GLY A 62 -9.05 8.26 9.12
C GLY A 62 -8.07 8.56 7.98
N VAL A 63 -7.44 7.53 7.42
CA VAL A 63 -6.54 7.66 6.26
C VAL A 63 -7.33 8.09 5.00
N ALA A 64 -8.57 7.61 4.84
CA ALA A 64 -9.43 8.02 3.73
C ALA A 64 -9.72 9.53 3.78
N LYS A 65 -9.98 10.07 4.98
CA LYS A 65 -10.19 11.52 5.17
C LYS A 65 -8.94 12.32 4.84
N THR A 66 -7.75 11.83 5.19
CA THR A 66 -6.47 12.47 4.82
C THR A 66 -6.25 12.45 3.30
N ILE A 67 -6.48 11.33 2.62
CA ILE A 67 -6.33 11.23 1.16
C ILE A 67 -7.35 12.12 0.44
N GLY A 68 -8.62 12.10 0.88
CA GLY A 68 -9.68 12.87 0.25
C GLY A 68 -9.66 14.38 0.59
N GLY A 69 -9.05 14.77 1.71
CA GLY A 69 -9.11 16.16 2.20
C GLY A 69 -7.80 16.93 2.16
N ASP A 70 -6.65 16.26 2.31
CA ASP A 70 -5.37 16.96 2.51
C ASP A 70 -4.56 17.17 1.22
N ILE A 71 -4.91 16.53 0.09
CA ILE A 71 -4.07 16.58 -1.14
C ILE A 71 -4.34 17.86 -1.94
N VAL A 72 -5.57 18.36 -1.94
CA VAL A 72 -6.00 19.51 -2.74
C VAL A 72 -6.54 20.62 -1.88
N MET A 73 -6.40 21.83 -2.36
CA MET A 73 -6.84 23.04 -1.63
C MET A 73 -8.37 23.08 -1.45
N SER A 74 -9.12 22.62 -2.44
CA SER A 74 -10.58 22.54 -2.40
C SER A 74 -11.12 21.45 -3.31
N ALA A 75 -12.12 20.71 -2.85
CA ALA A 75 -12.83 19.71 -3.64
C ALA A 75 -13.46 20.29 -4.92
N SER A 76 -13.81 21.58 -4.93
CA SER A 76 -14.38 22.27 -6.10
C SER A 76 -13.40 22.48 -7.25
N LEU A 77 -12.08 22.40 -7.00
CA LEU A 77 -11.04 22.51 -8.03
C LEU A 77 -10.84 21.19 -8.81
N ILE A 78 -11.39 20.10 -8.32
CA ILE A 78 -11.19 18.77 -8.90
C ILE A 78 -12.50 18.28 -9.49
N ASN A 79 -12.46 17.94 -10.76
CA ASN A 79 -13.55 17.26 -11.44
C ASN A 79 -13.27 15.77 -11.59
N SER A 80 -14.29 15.00 -11.92
CA SER A 80 -14.20 13.55 -12.10
C SER A 80 -13.24 13.14 -13.23
N ALA A 81 -13.00 14.00 -14.23
CA ALA A 81 -12.05 13.72 -15.31
C ALA A 81 -10.59 13.72 -14.80
N ILE A 82 -10.24 14.68 -13.93
CA ILE A 82 -8.90 14.75 -13.29
C ILE A 82 -8.67 13.52 -12.44
N ILE A 83 -9.65 13.11 -11.62
CA ILE A 83 -9.53 11.94 -10.75
C ILE A 83 -9.45 10.65 -11.59
N SER A 84 -10.24 10.54 -12.66
CA SER A 84 -10.16 9.40 -13.58
C SER A 84 -8.76 9.28 -14.19
N ALA A 85 -8.19 10.38 -14.63
CA ALA A 85 -6.82 10.41 -15.19
C ALA A 85 -5.77 10.01 -14.15
N ALA A 86 -5.89 10.50 -12.91
CA ALA A 86 -5.02 10.13 -11.80
C ALA A 86 -5.06 8.62 -11.53
N LEU A 87 -6.26 8.04 -11.48
CA LEU A 87 -6.46 6.60 -11.28
C LEU A 87 -5.92 5.78 -12.45
N ILE A 88 -6.12 6.21 -13.70
CA ILE A 88 -5.55 5.55 -14.88
C ILE A 88 -4.01 5.54 -14.78
N GLY A 89 -3.39 6.64 -14.39
CA GLY A 89 -1.95 6.72 -14.17
C GLY A 89 -1.46 5.73 -13.11
N ALA A 90 -2.13 5.68 -11.97
CA ALA A 90 -1.80 4.78 -10.87
C ALA A 90 -2.02 3.30 -11.24
N ILE A 91 -3.13 2.97 -11.89
CA ILE A 91 -3.47 1.62 -12.36
C ILE A 91 -2.43 1.14 -13.38
N THR A 92 -2.14 1.96 -14.38
CA THR A 92 -1.17 1.62 -15.43
C THR A 92 0.19 1.33 -14.82
N TRP A 93 0.66 2.18 -13.90
CA TRP A 93 1.95 1.97 -13.24
C TRP A 93 1.97 0.70 -12.39
N ASN A 94 0.91 0.44 -11.61
CA ASN A 94 0.81 -0.78 -10.81
C ASN A 94 0.79 -2.04 -11.66
N LEU A 95 0.09 -2.04 -12.79
CA LEU A 95 0.05 -3.17 -13.72
C LEU A 95 1.41 -3.42 -14.37
N LEU A 96 2.12 -2.37 -14.80
CA LEU A 96 3.45 -2.49 -15.39
C LEU A 96 4.45 -3.06 -14.38
N THR A 97 4.49 -2.53 -13.17
CA THR A 97 5.41 -2.99 -12.14
C THR A 97 5.08 -4.42 -11.66
N TRP A 98 3.80 -4.76 -11.57
CA TRP A 98 3.36 -6.12 -11.30
C TRP A 98 3.79 -7.10 -12.39
N TYR A 99 3.61 -6.72 -13.67
CA TYR A 99 4.01 -7.57 -14.80
C TYR A 99 5.52 -7.86 -14.79
N TRP A 100 6.34 -6.88 -14.49
CA TRP A 100 7.80 -7.05 -14.37
C TRP A 100 8.25 -7.64 -13.03
N GLY A 101 7.35 -7.80 -12.06
CA GLY A 101 7.70 -8.27 -10.71
C GLY A 101 8.57 -7.29 -9.94
N ILE A 102 8.45 -6.00 -10.26
CA ILE A 102 9.17 -4.91 -9.58
C ILE A 102 8.35 -4.51 -8.35
N PRO A 103 8.92 -4.64 -7.13
CA PRO A 103 8.24 -4.23 -5.93
C PRO A 103 8.17 -2.69 -5.85
N SER A 104 7.06 -2.12 -6.30
CA SER A 104 6.76 -0.69 -6.28
C SER A 104 5.74 -0.35 -5.20
N SER A 105 5.36 0.91 -5.08
CA SER A 105 4.40 1.38 -4.10
C SER A 105 3.14 1.91 -4.77
N SER A 106 2.02 1.22 -4.58
CA SER A 106 0.70 1.66 -5.03
C SER A 106 0.28 3.02 -4.46
N SER A 107 0.71 3.33 -3.20
CA SER A 107 0.49 4.66 -2.60
C SER A 107 1.23 5.75 -3.37
N HIS A 108 2.49 5.50 -3.77
CA HIS A 108 3.25 6.46 -4.59
C HIS A 108 2.67 6.62 -5.98
N ALA A 109 2.18 5.53 -6.58
CA ALA A 109 1.53 5.56 -7.87
C ALA A 109 0.25 6.42 -7.82
N LEU A 110 -0.55 6.28 -6.77
CA LEU A 110 -1.77 7.08 -6.58
C LEU A 110 -1.44 8.57 -6.37
N ILE A 111 -0.53 8.87 -5.44
CA ILE A 111 -0.14 10.27 -5.15
C ILE A 111 0.50 10.90 -6.38
N GLY A 112 1.40 10.20 -7.07
CA GLY A 112 1.99 10.68 -8.31
C GLY A 112 0.95 10.93 -9.39
N GLY A 113 -0.03 10.02 -9.55
CA GLY A 113 -1.16 10.18 -10.46
C GLY A 113 -1.98 11.44 -10.17
N ILE A 114 -2.30 11.69 -8.89
CA ILE A 114 -3.05 12.89 -8.48
C ILE A 114 -2.25 14.16 -8.76
N ILE A 115 -0.98 14.20 -8.34
CA ILE A 115 -0.11 15.37 -8.56
C ILE A 115 0.04 15.65 -10.06
N GLY A 116 0.23 14.61 -10.88
CA GLY A 116 0.38 14.76 -12.33
C GLY A 116 -0.90 15.24 -13.01
N ALA A 117 -2.04 14.63 -12.69
CA ALA A 117 -3.33 15.02 -13.29
C ALA A 117 -3.75 16.43 -12.87
N VAL A 118 -3.66 16.77 -11.57
CA VAL A 118 -4.00 18.11 -11.06
C VAL A 118 -3.02 19.16 -11.57
N GLY A 119 -1.71 18.92 -11.45
CA GLY A 119 -0.69 19.87 -11.88
C GLY A 119 -0.76 20.18 -13.37
N TRP A 120 -1.14 19.20 -14.21
CA TRP A 120 -1.30 19.39 -15.66
C TRP A 120 -2.60 20.11 -16.02
N SER A 121 -3.71 19.78 -15.35
CA SER A 121 -5.06 20.27 -15.72
C SER A 121 -5.39 21.65 -15.17
N VAL A 122 -5.13 21.89 -13.88
CA VAL A 122 -5.51 23.12 -13.16
C VAL A 122 -4.31 23.88 -12.57
N GLY A 123 -3.11 23.33 -12.67
CA GLY A 123 -1.89 23.92 -12.14
C GLY A 123 -1.51 23.37 -10.76
N PHE A 124 -0.21 23.48 -10.43
CA PHE A 124 0.33 23.00 -9.16
C PHE A 124 -0.16 23.81 -7.95
N ASP A 125 -0.62 25.04 -8.14
CA ASP A 125 -1.18 25.90 -7.09
C ASP A 125 -2.50 25.37 -6.52
N ALA A 126 -3.19 24.47 -7.23
CA ALA A 126 -4.38 23.78 -6.74
C ALA A 126 -4.07 22.69 -5.70
N LEU A 127 -2.81 22.29 -5.58
CA LEU A 127 -2.35 21.30 -4.63
C LEU A 127 -2.12 21.91 -3.25
N ASN A 128 -2.54 21.20 -2.20
CA ASN A 128 -2.28 21.63 -0.82
C ASN A 128 -0.85 21.25 -0.42
N GLU A 129 0.04 22.23 -0.45
CA GLU A 129 1.46 22.04 -0.14
C GLU A 129 1.67 21.39 1.24
N ALA A 130 0.99 21.86 2.28
CA ALA A 130 1.14 21.32 3.63
C ALA A 130 0.67 19.85 3.72
N GLY A 131 -0.43 19.51 3.08
CA GLY A 131 -0.95 18.15 3.00
C GLY A 131 -0.01 17.22 2.22
N ILE A 132 0.49 17.68 1.08
CA ILE A 132 1.46 16.93 0.26
C ILE A 132 2.75 16.69 1.06
N ILE A 133 3.31 17.71 1.71
CA ILE A 133 4.52 17.56 2.54
C ILE A 133 4.27 16.53 3.64
N LYS A 134 3.14 16.59 4.34
CA LYS A 134 2.75 15.61 5.38
C LYS A 134 2.74 14.19 4.83
N ILE A 135 2.11 13.98 3.65
CA ILE A 135 2.04 12.68 2.99
C ILE A 135 3.43 12.21 2.55
N PHE A 136 4.22 13.07 1.90
CA PHE A 136 5.59 12.74 1.49
C PHE A 136 6.47 12.37 2.68
N LEU A 137 6.42 13.13 3.78
CA LEU A 137 7.15 12.81 4.98
C LEU A 137 6.76 11.46 5.54
N SER A 138 5.45 11.14 5.61
CA SER A 138 5.00 9.83 6.07
C SER A 138 5.50 8.69 5.18
N LEU A 139 5.53 8.90 3.86
CA LEU A 139 6.00 7.92 2.88
C LEU A 139 7.53 7.72 2.89
N ILE A 140 8.30 8.73 3.26
CA ILE A 140 9.77 8.66 3.34
C ILE A 140 10.21 8.15 4.72
N LEU A 141 9.58 8.62 5.80
CA LEU A 141 9.98 8.24 7.16
C LEU A 141 9.54 6.84 7.52
N SER A 142 8.37 6.38 7.01
CA SER A 142 7.81 5.07 7.37
C SER A 142 8.76 3.89 7.15
N PRO A 143 9.48 3.73 6.01
CA PRO A 143 10.42 2.63 5.83
C PRO A 143 11.65 2.74 6.76
N ILE A 144 12.07 3.95 7.10
CA ILE A 144 13.19 4.18 8.03
C ILE A 144 12.79 3.75 9.45
N VAL A 145 11.61 4.18 9.90
CA VAL A 145 11.05 3.77 11.20
C VAL A 145 10.88 2.25 11.26
N ALA A 146 10.33 1.66 10.19
CA ALA A 146 10.17 0.21 10.09
C ALA A 146 11.51 -0.54 10.09
N MET A 147 12.54 0.00 9.44
CA MET A 147 13.89 -0.60 9.44
C MET A 147 14.52 -0.56 10.83
N ILE A 148 14.44 0.57 11.52
CA ILE A 148 14.95 0.70 12.89
C ILE A 148 14.16 -0.22 13.85
N GLY A 149 12.82 -0.21 13.76
CA GLY A 149 11.96 -1.07 14.57
C GLY A 149 12.25 -2.55 14.33
N GLY A 150 12.35 -2.99 13.06
CA GLY A 150 12.69 -4.38 12.72
C GLY A 150 14.06 -4.80 13.25
N TYR A 151 15.05 -3.90 13.18
CA TYR A 151 16.36 -4.15 13.76
C TYR A 151 16.26 -4.34 15.28
N ILE A 152 15.55 -3.45 15.98
CA ILE A 152 15.37 -3.50 17.44
C ILE A 152 14.62 -4.77 17.86
N VAL A 153 13.45 -5.04 17.23
CA VAL A 153 12.65 -6.24 17.53
C VAL A 153 13.50 -7.50 17.39
N MET A 154 14.24 -7.62 16.28
CA MET A 154 15.08 -8.80 16.06
C MET A 154 16.24 -8.89 17.08
N LYS A 155 16.86 -7.76 17.45
CA LYS A 155 17.90 -7.74 18.52
C LYS A 155 17.34 -8.20 19.86
N VAL A 156 16.14 -7.74 20.24
CA VAL A 156 15.46 -8.17 21.46
C VAL A 156 15.18 -9.69 21.42
N LEU A 157 14.67 -10.20 20.31
CA LEU A 157 14.43 -11.63 20.15
C LEU A 157 15.72 -12.45 20.25
N LEU A 158 16.81 -11.97 19.65
CA LEU A 158 18.12 -12.65 19.74
C LEU A 158 18.68 -12.59 21.17
N LEU A 159 18.45 -11.53 21.91
CA LEU A 159 18.86 -11.41 23.30
C LEU A 159 18.11 -12.42 24.20
N ILE A 160 16.80 -12.54 24.00
CA ILE A 160 15.96 -13.43 24.82
C ILE A 160 16.15 -14.91 24.41
N PHE A 161 16.17 -15.20 23.11
CA PHE A 161 16.09 -16.55 22.59
C PHE A 161 17.39 -17.05 21.97
N GLY A 162 18.43 -16.23 21.85
CA GLY A 162 19.68 -16.57 21.15
C GLY A 162 20.48 -17.72 21.73
N ARG A 163 20.15 -18.17 22.95
CA ARG A 163 20.77 -19.33 23.61
C ARG A 163 20.13 -20.67 23.24
N PHE A 164 18.94 -20.64 22.63
CA PHE A 164 18.24 -21.87 22.21
C PHE A 164 18.74 -22.37 20.86
N SER A 165 18.63 -23.66 20.62
CA SER A 165 19.03 -24.24 19.34
C SER A 165 18.13 -23.71 18.19
N PRO A 166 18.67 -23.48 16.99
CA PRO A 166 17.90 -22.99 15.84
C PRO A 166 16.70 -23.88 15.49
N ILE A 167 16.80 -25.19 15.70
CA ILE A 167 15.72 -26.14 15.41
C ILE A 167 14.52 -25.87 16.32
N VAL A 168 14.75 -25.76 17.64
CA VAL A 168 13.70 -25.49 18.62
C VAL A 168 13.07 -24.11 18.36
N LEU A 169 13.88 -23.11 18.03
CA LEU A 169 13.39 -21.77 17.70
C LEU A 169 12.50 -21.79 16.46
N ASN A 170 12.92 -22.45 15.40
CA ASN A 170 12.14 -22.48 14.16
C ASN A 170 10.77 -23.14 14.36
N ASP A 171 10.67 -24.21 15.13
CA ASP A 171 9.39 -24.87 15.42
C ASP A 171 8.46 -23.96 16.26
N ARG A 172 8.98 -23.33 17.29
CA ARG A 172 8.19 -22.45 18.16
C ARG A 172 7.75 -21.18 17.42
N PHE A 173 8.68 -20.54 16.72
CA PHE A 173 8.38 -19.32 15.97
C PHE A 173 7.53 -19.55 14.74
N ARG A 174 7.40 -20.78 14.24
CA ARG A 174 6.45 -21.11 13.16
C ARG A 174 5.01 -20.79 13.55
N SER A 175 4.57 -21.18 14.74
CA SER A 175 3.22 -20.87 15.23
C SER A 175 3.04 -19.39 15.54
N MET A 176 4.06 -18.75 16.13
CA MET A 176 4.04 -17.32 16.41
C MET A 176 4.02 -16.48 15.13
N GLN A 177 4.68 -16.93 14.06
CA GLN A 177 4.66 -16.28 12.76
C GLN A 177 3.27 -16.31 12.12
N ILE A 178 2.47 -17.34 12.34
CA ILE A 178 1.07 -17.36 11.90
C ILE A 178 0.30 -16.20 12.55
N VAL A 179 0.49 -15.98 13.84
CA VAL A 179 -0.15 -14.87 14.56
C VAL A 179 0.31 -13.51 14.03
N SER A 180 1.62 -13.32 13.82
CA SER A 180 2.11 -12.05 13.27
C SER A 180 1.66 -11.83 11.82
N ALA A 181 1.53 -12.88 11.01
CA ALA A 181 0.98 -12.79 9.66
C ALA A 181 -0.52 -12.40 9.67
N ILE A 182 -1.30 -12.89 10.64
CA ILE A 182 -2.69 -12.45 10.85
C ILE A 182 -2.73 -10.96 11.19
N MET A 183 -1.90 -10.52 12.15
CA MET A 183 -1.82 -9.11 12.52
C MET A 183 -1.39 -8.24 11.34
N MET A 184 -0.41 -8.71 10.55
CA MET A 184 0.08 -8.02 9.37
C MET A 184 -1.00 -7.86 8.30
N ALA A 185 -1.72 -8.94 7.97
CA ALA A 185 -2.79 -8.92 6.99
C ALA A 185 -3.93 -7.98 7.41
N PHE A 186 -4.34 -8.02 8.67
CA PHE A 186 -5.35 -7.13 9.21
C PHE A 186 -4.92 -5.65 9.16
N SER A 187 -3.68 -5.36 9.61
CA SER A 187 -3.13 -4.00 9.59
C SER A 187 -2.98 -3.47 8.16
N HIS A 188 -2.57 -4.34 7.21
CA HIS A 188 -2.47 -4.01 5.79
C HIS A 188 -3.83 -3.56 5.23
N GLY A 189 -4.89 -4.37 5.40
CA GLY A 189 -6.24 -4.01 4.97
C GLY A 189 -6.75 -2.72 5.61
N SER A 190 -6.42 -2.50 6.90
CA SER A 190 -6.86 -1.31 7.64
C SER A 190 -6.23 0.01 7.14
N ASN A 191 -5.15 -0.02 6.39
CA ASN A 191 -4.54 1.17 5.80
C ASN A 191 -4.83 1.28 4.30
N ASP A 192 -4.60 0.21 3.56
CA ASP A 192 -4.52 0.25 2.11
C ASP A 192 -5.87 0.45 1.42
N ALA A 193 -6.93 -0.17 1.87
CA ALA A 193 -8.28 0.02 1.29
C ALA A 193 -8.81 1.45 1.47
N GLN A 194 -8.32 2.18 2.48
CA GLN A 194 -8.75 3.55 2.72
C GLN A 194 -8.32 4.54 1.63
N LYS A 195 -7.34 4.21 0.81
CA LYS A 195 -6.88 5.08 -0.29
C LYS A 195 -7.96 5.22 -1.36
N ALA A 196 -8.54 4.12 -1.80
CA ALA A 196 -9.68 4.12 -2.73
C ALA A 196 -10.94 4.73 -2.07
N MET A 197 -11.21 4.41 -0.81
CA MET A 197 -12.30 5.02 -0.05
C MET A 197 -12.21 6.55 -0.05
N GLY A 198 -11.01 7.11 0.18
CA GLY A 198 -10.79 8.56 0.18
C GLY A 198 -11.07 9.20 -1.17
N ILE A 199 -10.60 8.58 -2.25
CA ILE A 199 -10.83 9.05 -3.63
C ILE A 199 -12.31 8.99 -4.00
N ILE A 200 -13.00 7.89 -3.70
CA ILE A 200 -14.45 7.76 -3.97
C ILE A 200 -15.21 8.81 -3.17
N THR A 201 -14.91 8.98 -1.88
CA THR A 201 -15.60 9.95 -1.02
C THR A 201 -15.38 11.40 -1.50
N LEU A 202 -14.14 11.76 -1.88
CA LEU A 202 -13.82 13.05 -2.48
C LEU A 202 -14.63 13.28 -3.76
N THR A 203 -14.73 12.27 -4.63
CA THR A 203 -15.49 12.36 -5.88
C THR A 203 -16.99 12.51 -5.64
N LEU A 204 -17.55 11.80 -4.67
CA LEU A 204 -18.94 11.94 -4.30
C LEU A 204 -19.24 13.31 -3.71
N LEU A 205 -18.32 13.88 -2.91
CA LEU A 205 -18.42 15.22 -2.35
C LEU A 205 -18.35 16.28 -3.45
N SER A 206 -17.36 16.19 -4.35
CA SER A 206 -17.21 17.16 -5.46
C SER A 206 -18.36 17.08 -6.47
N GLY A 207 -18.97 15.91 -6.62
CA GLY A 207 -20.15 15.69 -7.46
C GLY A 207 -21.49 16.04 -6.80
N GLY A 208 -21.48 16.49 -5.54
CA GLY A 208 -22.71 16.87 -4.80
C GLY A 208 -23.59 15.70 -4.38
N PHE A 209 -23.06 14.47 -4.34
CA PHE A 209 -23.81 13.29 -3.87
C PHE A 209 -23.80 13.13 -2.35
N ILE A 210 -22.86 13.76 -1.68
CA ILE A 210 -22.72 13.80 -0.21
C ILE A 210 -22.28 15.18 0.22
N ASP A 211 -22.67 15.61 1.43
CA ASP A 211 -22.38 16.95 1.97
C ASP A 211 -21.13 16.98 2.86
N THR A 212 -20.63 15.83 3.27
CA THR A 212 -19.50 15.72 4.20
C THR A 212 -18.47 14.72 3.70
N LEU A 213 -17.20 14.88 4.10
CA LEU A 213 -16.11 13.96 3.79
C LEU A 213 -16.15 12.71 4.72
N GLU A 214 -17.35 12.17 4.95
CA GLU A 214 -17.52 10.92 5.68
C GLU A 214 -17.69 9.76 4.71
N VAL A 215 -16.91 8.70 4.93
CA VAL A 215 -16.93 7.54 4.05
C VAL A 215 -18.23 6.75 4.22
N PRO A 216 -19.09 6.69 3.20
CA PRO A 216 -20.32 5.91 3.27
C PRO A 216 -20.05 4.42 3.51
N VAL A 217 -20.97 3.74 4.20
CA VAL A 217 -20.82 2.31 4.52
C VAL A 217 -20.69 1.44 3.26
N TRP A 218 -21.46 1.77 2.20
CA TRP A 218 -21.37 1.03 0.95
C TRP A 218 -19.99 1.18 0.27
N VAL A 219 -19.35 2.35 0.37
CA VAL A 219 -17.98 2.57 -0.14
C VAL A 219 -16.99 1.69 0.60
N LYS A 220 -17.08 1.62 1.94
CA LYS A 220 -16.24 0.71 2.74
C LYS A 220 -16.39 -0.75 2.30
N LEU A 221 -17.64 -1.20 2.13
CA LEU A 221 -17.94 -2.57 1.73
C LEU A 221 -17.40 -2.87 0.32
N CYS A 222 -17.60 -1.97 -0.64
CA CYS A 222 -17.10 -2.14 -2.00
C CYS A 222 -15.57 -2.17 -2.05
N CYS A 223 -14.88 -1.23 -1.39
CA CYS A 223 -13.41 -1.21 -1.34
C CYS A 223 -12.86 -2.43 -0.60
N ALA A 224 -13.41 -2.78 0.57
CA ALA A 224 -13.00 -3.98 1.29
C ALA A 224 -13.14 -5.25 0.45
N THR A 225 -14.24 -5.36 -0.31
CA THR A 225 -14.49 -6.49 -1.20
C THR A 225 -13.52 -6.49 -2.39
N ALA A 226 -13.34 -5.35 -3.06
CA ALA A 226 -12.42 -5.22 -4.18
C ALA A 226 -10.99 -5.60 -3.78
N MET A 227 -10.50 -5.07 -2.66
CA MET A 227 -9.17 -5.40 -2.14
C MET A 227 -9.04 -6.89 -1.77
N ALA A 228 -10.03 -7.47 -1.10
CA ALA A 228 -10.02 -8.89 -0.73
C ALA A 228 -10.02 -9.79 -1.96
N MET A 229 -10.82 -9.47 -2.97
CA MET A 229 -10.85 -10.21 -4.25
C MET A 229 -9.51 -10.10 -4.99
N GLY A 230 -8.91 -8.92 -5.02
CA GLY A 230 -7.57 -8.72 -5.57
C GLY A 230 -6.53 -9.56 -4.83
N THR A 231 -6.55 -9.52 -3.50
CA THR A 231 -5.67 -10.33 -2.65
C THR A 231 -5.80 -11.83 -2.96
N ALA A 232 -7.01 -12.32 -3.25
CA ALA A 232 -7.26 -13.72 -3.57
C ALA A 232 -6.60 -14.18 -4.88
N VAL A 233 -6.30 -13.28 -5.81
CA VAL A 233 -5.53 -13.60 -7.04
C VAL A 233 -4.06 -13.85 -6.73
N GLY A 234 -3.49 -13.13 -5.78
CA GLY A 234 -2.10 -13.25 -5.35
C GLY A 234 -1.08 -12.64 -6.32
N GLY A 235 0.01 -12.15 -5.78
CA GLY A 235 1.12 -11.49 -6.52
C GLY A 235 2.39 -12.33 -6.53
N TRP A 236 2.38 -13.54 -7.11
CA TRP A 236 3.45 -14.53 -6.99
C TRP A 236 4.86 -14.04 -7.36
N LYS A 237 4.99 -13.20 -8.40
CA LYS A 237 6.28 -12.64 -8.81
C LYS A 237 6.88 -11.74 -7.73
N ILE A 238 6.05 -10.90 -7.11
CA ILE A 238 6.46 -9.98 -6.04
C ILE A 238 6.71 -10.76 -4.74
N ILE A 239 5.85 -11.75 -4.42
CA ILE A 239 6.04 -12.67 -3.27
C ILE A 239 7.42 -13.32 -3.33
N SER A 240 7.82 -13.84 -4.50
CA SER A 240 9.13 -14.43 -4.69
C SER A 240 10.26 -13.42 -4.46
N THR A 241 10.13 -12.18 -4.96
CA THR A 241 11.15 -11.15 -4.78
C THR A 241 11.31 -10.76 -3.31
N MET A 242 10.22 -10.50 -2.62
CA MET A 242 10.21 -10.09 -1.21
C MET A 242 10.65 -11.20 -0.26
N GLY A 243 10.19 -12.42 -0.52
CA GLY A 243 10.41 -13.55 0.38
C GLY A 243 11.74 -14.27 0.21
N THR A 244 12.42 -14.15 -0.96
CA THR A 244 13.62 -14.94 -1.22
C THR A 244 14.85 -14.14 -1.64
N LYS A 245 14.67 -12.94 -2.23
CA LYS A 245 15.80 -12.18 -2.81
C LYS A 245 16.44 -11.17 -1.87
N ILE A 246 15.74 -10.73 -0.80
CA ILE A 246 16.26 -9.73 0.15
C ILE A 246 17.31 -10.37 1.07
N PHE A 247 16.93 -11.44 1.73
CA PHE A 247 17.85 -12.30 2.51
C PHE A 247 17.16 -13.64 2.80
N LYS A 248 17.95 -14.64 3.28
CA LYS A 248 17.41 -15.96 3.64
C LYS A 248 16.57 -15.87 4.91
N LEU A 249 15.25 -16.00 4.78
CA LEU A 249 14.30 -15.93 5.88
C LEU A 249 14.24 -17.25 6.67
N GLU A 250 14.22 -17.10 7.99
CA GLU A 250 13.86 -18.14 8.96
C GLU A 250 12.56 -17.72 9.67
N THR A 251 11.86 -18.62 10.35
CA THR A 251 10.58 -18.33 10.97
C THR A 251 10.66 -17.21 12.01
N ILE A 252 11.71 -17.14 12.81
CA ILE A 252 11.95 -16.04 13.77
C ILE A 252 12.10 -14.68 13.05
N ASN A 253 12.76 -14.68 11.88
CA ASN A 253 12.94 -13.44 11.10
C ASN A 253 11.61 -12.99 10.49
N GLY A 254 10.83 -13.94 9.96
CA GLY A 254 9.50 -13.68 9.43
C GLY A 254 8.57 -13.14 10.50
N PHE A 255 8.55 -13.78 11.69
CA PHE A 255 7.80 -13.31 12.84
C PHE A 255 8.17 -11.87 13.22
N ALA A 256 9.47 -11.57 13.33
CA ALA A 256 9.95 -10.24 13.70
C ALA A 256 9.56 -9.17 12.67
N ALA A 257 9.69 -9.49 11.38
CA ALA A 257 9.36 -8.57 10.30
C ALA A 257 7.84 -8.31 10.22
N ASP A 258 7.02 -9.36 10.29
CA ASP A 258 5.56 -9.25 10.25
C ASP A 258 5.03 -8.49 11.46
N LEU A 259 5.51 -8.82 12.67
CA LEU A 259 5.11 -8.15 13.90
C LEU A 259 5.44 -6.66 13.87
N ASN A 260 6.68 -6.30 13.50
CA ASN A 260 7.08 -4.89 13.40
C ASN A 260 6.30 -4.15 12.32
N SER A 261 6.08 -4.78 11.16
CA SER A 261 5.29 -4.18 10.09
C SER A 261 3.83 -3.96 10.52
N ALA A 262 3.22 -4.96 11.14
CA ALA A 262 1.84 -4.86 11.64
C ALA A 262 1.68 -3.71 12.64
N ILE A 263 2.56 -3.61 13.63
CA ILE A 263 2.55 -2.54 14.62
C ILE A 263 2.73 -1.17 13.94
N THR A 264 3.69 -1.05 13.04
CA THR A 264 3.99 0.24 12.38
C THR A 264 2.86 0.68 11.47
N ILE A 265 2.28 -0.23 10.67
CA ILE A 265 1.14 0.07 9.78
C ILE A 265 -0.09 0.45 10.63
N PHE A 266 -0.40 -0.32 11.66
CA PHE A 266 -1.56 -0.06 12.51
C PHE A 266 -1.43 1.28 13.25
N THR A 267 -0.23 1.60 13.74
CA THR A 267 0.08 2.91 14.35
C THR A 267 -0.12 4.05 13.33
N ALA A 268 0.37 3.88 12.10
CA ALA A 268 0.15 4.88 11.05
C ALA A 268 -1.33 5.06 10.73
N THR A 269 -2.10 3.97 10.67
CA THR A 269 -3.56 4.00 10.46
C THR A 269 -4.26 4.75 11.59
N PHE A 270 -3.87 4.50 12.84
CA PHE A 270 -4.42 5.19 14.01
C PHE A 270 -4.09 6.67 14.02
N LEU A 271 -2.92 7.06 13.52
CA LEU A 271 -2.50 8.45 13.35
C LEU A 271 -3.04 9.09 12.05
N HIS A 272 -3.91 8.38 11.32
CA HIS A 272 -4.50 8.82 10.05
C HIS A 272 -3.47 9.14 8.97
N LEU A 273 -2.30 8.50 9.01
CA LEU A 273 -1.22 8.70 8.05
C LEU A 273 -1.31 7.69 6.91
N PRO A 274 -1.42 8.14 5.66
CA PRO A 274 -1.26 7.26 4.52
C PRO A 274 0.20 6.83 4.42
N VAL A 275 0.43 5.52 4.47
CA VAL A 275 1.77 4.94 4.35
C VAL A 275 1.85 3.99 3.17
N SER A 276 3.08 3.68 2.76
CA SER A 276 3.34 2.61 1.81
C SER A 276 3.62 1.33 2.57
N THR A 277 2.65 0.43 2.63
CA THR A 277 2.77 -0.88 3.29
C THR A 277 3.93 -1.68 2.71
N HIS A 278 4.13 -1.62 1.38
CA HIS A 278 5.27 -2.24 0.71
C HIS A 278 6.62 -1.73 1.24
N LYS A 279 6.78 -0.41 1.40
CA LYS A 279 8.02 0.18 1.95
C LYS A 279 8.23 -0.18 3.41
N LEU A 280 7.15 -0.22 4.19
CA LEU A 280 7.20 -0.61 5.61
C LEU A 280 7.67 -2.04 5.78
N VAL A 281 7.10 -2.99 5.03
CA VAL A 281 7.50 -4.40 5.08
C VAL A 281 8.93 -4.57 4.59
N SER A 282 9.29 -3.92 3.50
CA SER A 282 10.67 -3.94 2.99
C SER A 282 11.65 -3.37 4.01
N GLY A 283 11.33 -2.24 4.63
CA GLY A 283 12.13 -1.65 5.71
C GLY A 283 12.28 -2.60 6.90
N SER A 284 11.17 -3.21 7.37
CA SER A 284 11.19 -4.20 8.44
C SER A 284 12.10 -5.39 8.10
N LEU A 285 12.00 -5.93 6.88
CA LEU A 285 12.85 -7.02 6.42
C LEU A 285 14.34 -6.62 6.38
N LEU A 286 14.66 -5.43 5.88
CA LEU A 286 16.03 -4.92 5.86
C LEU A 286 16.57 -4.72 7.28
N GLY A 287 15.77 -4.22 8.20
CA GLY A 287 16.12 -4.05 9.61
C GLY A 287 16.39 -5.39 10.30
N VAL A 288 15.48 -6.34 10.16
CA VAL A 288 15.62 -7.70 10.70
C VAL A 288 16.85 -8.40 10.13
N GLY A 289 17.05 -8.37 8.82
CA GLY A 289 18.22 -8.97 8.16
C GLY A 289 19.54 -8.34 8.63
N SER A 290 19.59 -7.01 8.75
CA SER A 290 20.77 -6.26 9.17
C SER A 290 21.14 -6.52 10.64
N SER A 291 20.18 -6.89 11.49
CA SER A 291 20.42 -7.15 12.92
C SER A 291 21.31 -8.35 13.18
N LYS A 292 21.29 -9.37 12.29
CA LYS A 292 22.16 -10.53 12.36
C LYS A 292 23.55 -10.21 11.78
N ARG A 293 23.60 -9.79 10.53
CA ARG A 293 24.84 -9.38 9.82
C ARG A 293 24.46 -8.44 8.66
N LEU A 294 25.11 -7.29 8.55
CA LEU A 294 24.90 -6.36 7.43
C LEU A 294 25.12 -7.03 6.05
N LYS A 295 26.08 -7.96 5.96
CA LYS A 295 26.36 -8.72 4.72
C LYS A 295 25.33 -9.79 4.39
N ALA A 296 24.39 -10.11 5.28
CA ALA A 296 23.35 -11.09 5.01
C ALA A 296 22.23 -10.52 4.11
N VAL A 297 22.12 -9.19 4.05
CA VAL A 297 21.15 -8.48 3.23
C VAL A 297 21.69 -8.25 1.82
N ASN A 298 20.88 -8.54 0.81
CA ASN A 298 21.20 -8.22 -0.58
C ASN A 298 20.90 -6.72 -0.85
N TRP A 299 21.90 -5.90 -0.59
CA TRP A 299 21.80 -4.43 -0.79
C TRP A 299 21.58 -4.04 -2.25
N GLY A 300 21.93 -4.91 -3.22
CA GLY A 300 21.60 -4.69 -4.64
C GLY A 300 20.09 -4.68 -4.88
N VAL A 301 19.37 -5.63 -4.29
CA VAL A 301 17.90 -5.68 -4.33
C VAL A 301 17.31 -4.50 -3.58
N ALA A 302 17.82 -4.17 -2.39
CA ALA A 302 17.35 -3.02 -1.63
C ALA A 302 17.50 -1.71 -2.44
N ARG A 303 18.64 -1.50 -3.11
CA ARG A 303 18.87 -0.34 -3.98
C ARG A 303 17.87 -0.28 -5.14
N SER A 304 17.62 -1.40 -5.82
CA SER A 304 16.64 -1.43 -6.92
C SER A 304 15.22 -1.11 -6.45
N MET A 305 14.83 -1.57 -5.24
CA MET A 305 13.55 -1.22 -4.63
C MET A 305 13.45 0.28 -4.32
N VAL A 306 14.50 0.86 -3.72
CA VAL A 306 14.54 2.30 -3.42
C VAL A 306 14.46 3.13 -4.70
N LEU A 307 15.17 2.75 -5.76
CA LEU A 307 15.07 3.41 -7.06
C LEU A 307 13.66 3.34 -7.63
N ALA A 308 13.01 2.17 -7.56
CA ALA A 308 11.64 2.01 -8.02
C ALA A 308 10.67 2.94 -7.26
N TRP A 309 10.89 3.16 -5.95
CA TRP A 309 10.06 4.06 -5.15
C TRP A 309 10.15 5.52 -5.62
N PHE A 310 11.37 6.00 -5.96
CA PHE A 310 11.55 7.37 -6.45
C PHE A 310 10.99 7.56 -7.86
N VAL A 311 11.13 6.56 -8.73
CA VAL A 311 10.68 6.64 -10.13
C VAL A 311 9.16 6.50 -10.25
N THR A 312 8.49 5.86 -9.30
CA THR A 312 7.03 5.64 -9.31
C THR A 312 6.24 6.94 -9.40
N ILE A 313 6.57 7.95 -8.57
CA ILE A 313 5.80 9.21 -8.52
C ILE A 313 5.84 9.97 -9.85
N PRO A 314 7.03 10.29 -10.42
CA PRO A 314 7.05 11.02 -11.68
C PRO A 314 6.44 10.24 -12.85
N LEU A 315 6.68 8.92 -12.94
CA LEU A 315 6.15 8.15 -14.06
C LEU A 315 4.65 7.95 -14.00
N SER A 316 4.08 7.65 -12.82
CA SER A 316 2.62 7.61 -12.68
C SER A 316 1.99 8.98 -12.94
N GLY A 317 2.65 10.07 -12.54
CA GLY A 317 2.21 11.43 -12.82
C GLY A 317 2.21 11.79 -14.31
N ILE A 318 3.26 11.41 -15.05
CA ILE A 318 3.32 11.60 -16.50
C ILE A 318 2.20 10.82 -17.20
N VAL A 319 1.99 9.55 -16.82
CA VAL A 319 0.90 8.75 -17.41
C VAL A 319 -0.46 9.37 -17.10
N ALA A 320 -0.66 9.89 -15.89
CA ALA A 320 -1.89 10.57 -15.52
C ALA A 320 -2.12 11.87 -16.31
N ALA A 321 -1.07 12.68 -16.52
CA ALA A 321 -1.15 13.89 -17.34
C ALA A 321 -1.51 13.55 -18.80
N ILE A 322 -0.88 12.52 -19.38
CA ILE A 322 -1.22 12.04 -20.72
C ILE A 322 -2.66 11.54 -20.78
N ALA A 323 -3.11 10.77 -19.78
CA ALA A 323 -4.48 10.25 -19.72
C ALA A 323 -5.50 11.38 -19.63
N TYR A 324 -5.21 12.46 -18.91
CA TYR A 324 -6.04 13.65 -18.85
C TYR A 324 -6.16 14.33 -20.22
N GLU A 325 -5.03 14.56 -20.88
CA GLU A 325 -5.00 15.21 -22.20
C GLU A 325 -5.75 14.41 -23.25
N VAL A 326 -5.52 13.10 -23.31
CA VAL A 326 -6.25 12.20 -24.22
C VAL A 326 -7.75 12.22 -23.92
N GLY A 327 -8.15 12.18 -22.65
CA GLY A 327 -9.55 12.28 -22.23
C GLY A 327 -10.18 13.60 -22.65
N HIS A 328 -9.44 14.72 -22.50
CA HIS A 328 -9.89 16.06 -22.91
C HIS A 328 -10.04 16.16 -24.44
N LEU A 329 -9.14 15.60 -25.22
CA LEU A 329 -9.22 15.59 -26.69
C LEU A 329 -10.38 14.73 -27.23
N LEU A 330 -10.76 13.66 -26.52
CA LEU A 330 -11.81 12.74 -26.98
C LEU A 330 -13.22 13.15 -26.52
N PHE A 331 -13.37 13.82 -25.39
CA PHE A 331 -14.64 14.04 -24.71
C PHE A 331 -14.86 15.49 -24.26
N GLY A 332 -13.88 16.36 -24.38
CA GLY A 332 -13.87 17.79 -23.96
C GLY A 332 -14.31 18.75 -25.01
#